data_1e7ad37d3dd484a7e6bfc1be95c6803e
#
_entry.id   1e7ad37d3dd484a7e6bfc1be95c6803e
#
_cell.length_a   1.000
_cell.length_b   1.000
_cell.length_c   1.000
_cell.angle_alpha   90.00
_cell.angle_beta   90.00
_cell.angle_gamma   90.00
#
_symmetry.space_group_name_H-M   'P 1'
#
loop_
_entity.id
_entity.type
_entity.pdbx_description
1 polymer ?
#
loop_
_entity_poly.entity_id
_entity_poly.type
_entity_poly.pdbx_seq_one_letter_code
_entity_poly.pdbx_strand_id
1 'polypeptide(L)'
;MPSEIQLGSHTIRSHGYQVARFHMHDWLILLLLVVIEVVLNVIEPFHRFVGEDMMTDLKYPLQDNTIPFWAVPIIAIILPFIVIVVFYFIRRDVYDLHQAALGLLFSVLISGVLTDAIKDAVGRPRPDFFWRCFPDGKGVFHNVTGDVMCTGVSSIIKEGHKSFPSGHTSCEYNLSTTYISAL
;
A
#
# COMPACT_ATOMS: atom_id res chain seq x y z
N MET A 1 44.99 -13.72 -1.56
CA MET A 1 44.77 -12.76 -0.51
C MET A 1 43.40 -12.12 -0.79
N PRO A 2 42.40 -12.24 0.04
CA PRO A 2 41.14 -11.53 -0.16
C PRO A 2 41.44 -10.03 -0.01
N SER A 3 41.03 -9.21 -1.00
CA SER A 3 41.14 -7.78 -0.94
C SER A 3 40.37 -7.29 0.29
N GLU A 4 41.06 -6.65 1.23
CA GLU A 4 40.43 -5.94 2.34
C GLU A 4 39.45 -4.93 1.73
N ILE A 5 38.16 -5.12 2.02
CA ILE A 5 37.11 -4.18 1.68
C ILE A 5 37.41 -2.92 2.49
N GLN A 6 37.94 -1.88 1.83
CA GLN A 6 38.21 -0.60 2.47
C GLN A 6 36.85 0.04 2.85
N LEU A 7 36.44 -0.18 4.09
CA LEU A 7 35.26 0.47 4.65
C LEU A 7 35.40 2.00 4.52
N GLY A 8 34.45 2.63 3.85
CA GLY A 8 34.40 4.08 3.72
C GLY A 8 34.99 4.69 2.44
N SER A 9 35.38 3.86 1.45
CA SER A 9 35.88 4.37 0.17
C SER A 9 34.82 5.02 -0.73
N HIS A 10 33.53 4.64 -0.57
CA HIS A 10 32.41 5.05 -1.42
C HIS A 10 31.34 5.83 -0.65
N THR A 11 31.63 7.09 -0.33
CA THR A 11 30.67 7.94 0.39
C THR A 11 29.68 8.61 -0.57
N ILE A 12 28.51 9.07 -0.05
CA ILE A 12 27.53 9.85 -0.82
C ILE A 12 28.19 11.02 -1.53
N ARG A 13 29.16 11.69 -0.88
CA ARG A 13 29.84 12.87 -1.40
C ARG A 13 30.74 12.55 -2.61
N SER A 14 31.35 11.36 -2.65
CA SER A 14 32.28 10.98 -3.72
C SER A 14 31.60 10.29 -4.89
N HIS A 15 30.59 9.44 -4.65
CA HIS A 15 30.00 8.55 -5.66
C HIS A 15 28.47 8.68 -5.79
N GLY A 16 27.78 9.42 -4.92
CA GLY A 16 26.33 9.47 -4.88
C GLY A 16 25.67 9.85 -6.20
N TYR A 17 26.22 10.87 -6.90
CA TYR A 17 25.69 11.28 -8.21
C TYR A 17 25.87 10.21 -9.30
N GLN A 18 27.00 9.51 -9.32
CA GLN A 18 27.28 8.48 -10.31
C GLN A 18 26.33 7.28 -10.13
N VAL A 19 26.10 6.87 -8.86
CA VAL A 19 25.17 5.78 -8.53
C VAL A 19 23.74 6.15 -8.93
N ALA A 20 23.28 7.34 -8.58
CA ALA A 20 21.95 7.81 -8.94
C ALA A 20 21.74 7.89 -10.46
N ARG A 21 22.75 8.34 -11.21
CA ARG A 21 22.71 8.41 -12.67
C ARG A 21 22.72 7.03 -13.32
N PHE A 22 23.48 6.09 -12.77
CA PHE A 22 23.53 4.72 -13.28
C PHE A 22 22.17 4.03 -13.12
N HIS A 23 21.48 4.27 -12.00
CA HIS A 23 20.15 3.72 -11.69
C HIS A 23 18.99 4.64 -12.11
N MET A 24 19.19 5.55 -13.05
CA MET A 24 18.17 6.50 -13.49
C MET A 24 16.90 5.79 -14.00
N HIS A 25 17.04 4.65 -14.68
CA HIS A 25 15.89 3.87 -15.16
C HIS A 25 15.06 3.31 -14.00
N ASP A 26 15.70 2.86 -12.92
CA ASP A 26 15.01 2.35 -11.74
C ASP A 26 14.17 3.45 -11.08
N TRP A 27 14.70 4.67 -10.99
CA TRP A 27 13.96 5.84 -10.51
C TRP A 27 12.78 6.22 -11.41
N LEU A 28 12.92 6.09 -12.73
CA LEU A 28 11.82 6.32 -13.67
C LEU A 28 10.72 5.27 -13.51
N ILE A 29 11.08 4.01 -13.30
CA ILE A 29 10.10 2.94 -13.04
C ILE A 29 9.38 3.19 -11.71
N LEU A 30 10.10 3.61 -10.65
CA LEU A 30 9.46 3.99 -9.38
C LEU A 30 8.46 5.13 -9.57
N LEU A 31 8.83 6.15 -10.34
CA LEU A 31 7.92 7.26 -10.66
C LEU A 31 6.67 6.76 -11.39
N LEU A 32 6.84 5.84 -12.35
CA LEU A 32 5.72 5.22 -13.05
C LEU A 32 4.81 4.45 -12.10
N LEU A 33 5.37 3.67 -11.17
CA LEU A 33 4.59 2.95 -10.15
C LEU A 33 3.81 3.92 -9.25
N VAL A 34 4.39 5.05 -8.85
CA VAL A 34 3.68 6.09 -8.10
C VAL A 34 2.50 6.64 -8.90
N VAL A 35 2.70 6.91 -10.20
CA VAL A 35 1.61 7.39 -11.07
C VAL A 35 0.49 6.36 -11.16
N ILE A 36 0.83 5.07 -11.34
CA ILE A 36 -0.16 3.98 -11.39
C ILE A 36 -0.94 3.92 -10.06
N GLU A 37 -0.25 4.01 -8.92
CA GLU A 37 -0.87 3.98 -7.59
C GLU A 37 -1.87 5.14 -7.41
N VAL A 38 -1.49 6.35 -7.82
CA VAL A 38 -2.40 7.52 -7.80
C VAL A 38 -3.62 7.28 -8.68
N VAL A 39 -3.44 6.72 -9.88
CA VAL A 39 -4.54 6.41 -10.80
C VAL A 39 -5.49 5.38 -10.18
N LEU A 40 -5.00 4.30 -9.58
CA LEU A 40 -5.81 3.28 -8.92
C LEU A 40 -6.61 3.86 -7.74
N ASN A 41 -6.04 4.80 -7.00
CA ASN A 41 -6.78 5.48 -5.93
C ASN A 41 -7.93 6.37 -6.42
N VAL A 42 -7.82 6.91 -7.65
CA VAL A 42 -8.88 7.75 -8.26
C VAL A 42 -9.97 6.90 -8.90
N ILE A 43 -9.63 5.75 -9.50
CA ILE A 43 -10.58 4.87 -10.18
C ILE A 43 -11.66 4.38 -9.20
N GLU A 44 -12.90 4.28 -9.69
CA GLU A 44 -13.99 3.64 -8.96
C GLU A 44 -13.80 2.12 -8.99
N PRO A 45 -13.88 1.44 -7.81
CA PRO A 45 -13.78 0.00 -7.75
C PRO A 45 -14.98 -0.66 -8.45
N PHE A 46 -14.83 -1.90 -8.86
CA PHE A 46 -15.93 -2.70 -9.35
C PHE A 46 -17.02 -2.82 -8.27
N HIS A 47 -18.24 -2.42 -8.61
CA HIS A 47 -19.39 -2.53 -7.72
C HIS A 47 -19.96 -3.95 -7.85
N ARG A 48 -19.57 -4.82 -6.93
CA ARG A 48 -20.13 -6.15 -6.85
C ARG A 48 -21.58 -6.06 -6.41
N PHE A 49 -22.44 -6.90 -7.02
CA PHE A 49 -23.83 -7.03 -6.60
C PHE A 49 -23.95 -7.34 -5.11
N VAL A 50 -24.83 -6.60 -4.43
CA VAL A 50 -25.13 -6.77 -3.01
C VAL A 50 -26.65 -6.80 -2.82
N GLY A 51 -27.21 -8.01 -2.67
CA GLY A 51 -28.64 -8.20 -2.44
C GLY A 51 -29.04 -8.06 -0.97
N GLU A 52 -30.37 -8.00 -0.75
CA GLU A 52 -30.95 -7.92 0.60
C GLU A 52 -30.54 -9.10 1.49
N ASP A 53 -30.48 -10.30 0.91
CA ASP A 53 -30.11 -11.53 1.63
C ASP A 53 -28.66 -11.49 2.16
N MET A 54 -27.78 -10.77 1.46
CA MET A 54 -26.38 -10.63 1.85
C MET A 54 -26.18 -9.62 2.99
N MET A 55 -27.17 -8.77 3.26
CA MET A 55 -27.05 -7.70 4.24
C MET A 55 -26.92 -8.21 5.68
N THR A 56 -27.36 -9.43 5.96
CA THR A 56 -27.22 -10.04 7.29
C THR A 56 -25.74 -10.15 7.69
N ASP A 57 -24.87 -10.51 6.74
CA ASP A 57 -23.43 -10.67 6.94
C ASP A 57 -22.66 -9.33 6.82
N LEU A 58 -23.33 -8.26 6.42
CA LEU A 58 -22.74 -6.95 6.17
C LEU A 58 -23.19 -5.86 7.16
N LYS A 59 -23.89 -6.25 8.25
CA LYS A 59 -24.42 -5.36 9.30
C LYS A 59 -23.54 -5.28 10.54
N TYR A 60 -22.25 -5.63 10.43
CA TYR A 60 -21.34 -5.46 11.55
C TYR A 60 -21.23 -3.97 11.89
N PRO A 61 -21.08 -3.63 13.20
CA PRO A 61 -20.99 -2.25 13.61
C PRO A 61 -19.78 -1.56 12.97
N LEU A 62 -19.96 -0.31 12.56
CA LEU A 62 -18.90 0.53 12.04
C LEU A 62 -17.89 0.77 13.16
N GLN A 63 -16.65 0.39 12.94
CA GLN A 63 -15.55 0.64 13.88
C GLN A 63 -14.42 1.37 13.14
N ASP A 64 -13.79 2.30 13.85
CA ASP A 64 -12.61 2.98 13.36
C ASP A 64 -11.43 2.01 13.26
N ASN A 65 -10.55 2.27 12.29
CA ASN A 65 -9.36 1.46 12.13
C ASN A 65 -8.46 1.58 13.37
N THR A 66 -8.03 0.46 13.93
CA THR A 66 -7.10 0.42 15.08
C THR A 66 -5.80 1.16 14.77
N ILE A 67 -5.29 1.01 13.55
CA ILE A 67 -4.17 1.79 13.02
C ILE A 67 -4.73 2.74 11.97
N PRO A 68 -4.59 4.06 12.14
CA PRO A 68 -5.03 5.03 11.14
C PRO A 68 -4.35 4.76 9.79
N PHE A 69 -5.08 4.93 8.70
CA PHE A 69 -4.58 4.66 7.36
C PHE A 69 -3.28 5.44 7.03
N TRP A 70 -3.16 6.67 7.54
CA TRP A 70 -1.97 7.50 7.35
C TRP A 70 -0.72 6.97 8.11
N ALA A 71 -0.91 6.21 9.18
CA ALA A 71 0.21 5.67 9.96
C ALA A 71 0.88 4.46 9.27
N VAL A 72 0.14 3.71 8.45
CA VAL A 72 0.64 2.52 7.75
C VAL A 72 1.84 2.82 6.85
N PRO A 73 1.79 3.78 5.90
CA PRO A 73 2.95 4.10 5.07
C PRO A 73 4.10 4.69 5.87
N ILE A 74 3.83 5.41 6.97
CA ILE A 74 4.87 5.92 7.86
C ILE A 74 5.66 4.75 8.47
N ILE A 75 4.97 3.80 9.06
CA ILE A 75 5.61 2.63 9.68
C ILE A 75 6.32 1.78 8.63
N ALA A 76 5.67 1.52 7.47
CA ALA A 76 6.20 0.66 6.43
C ALA A 76 7.42 1.24 5.69
N ILE A 77 7.58 2.56 5.65
CA ILE A 77 8.67 3.22 4.93
C ILE A 77 9.71 3.80 5.88
N ILE A 78 9.27 4.59 6.87
CA ILE A 78 10.22 5.35 7.71
C ILE A 78 11.03 4.43 8.60
N LEU A 79 10.41 3.41 9.22
CA LEU A 79 11.12 2.52 10.11
C LEU A 79 12.23 1.72 9.40
N PRO A 80 11.99 1.02 8.27
CA PRO A 80 13.07 0.38 7.52
C PRO A 80 14.11 1.37 6.98
N PHE A 81 13.67 2.56 6.56
CA PHE A 81 14.59 3.58 6.07
C PHE A 81 15.56 4.06 7.15
N ILE A 82 15.11 4.23 8.38
CA ILE A 82 15.99 4.55 9.53
C ILE A 82 17.04 3.45 9.71
N VAL A 83 16.65 2.17 9.64
CA VAL A 83 17.58 1.04 9.75
C VAL A 83 18.63 1.10 8.63
N ILE A 84 18.21 1.32 7.37
CA ILE A 84 19.10 1.44 6.23
C ILE A 84 20.11 2.59 6.43
N VAL A 85 19.65 3.73 6.93
CA VAL A 85 20.51 4.89 7.22
C VAL A 85 21.51 4.58 8.34
N VAL A 86 21.11 3.90 9.40
CA VAL A 86 22.01 3.45 10.48
C VAL A 86 23.10 2.54 9.91
N PHE A 87 22.75 1.56 9.08
CA PHE A 87 23.73 0.70 8.42
C PHE A 87 24.70 1.49 7.52
N TYR A 88 24.20 2.50 6.79
CA TYR A 88 25.05 3.38 6.02
C TYR A 88 26.09 4.10 6.90
N PHE A 89 25.71 4.60 8.08
CA PHE A 89 26.67 5.25 8.99
C PHE A 89 27.74 4.30 9.52
N ILE A 90 27.44 3.01 9.63
CA ILE A 90 28.38 1.97 10.06
C ILE A 90 29.32 1.58 8.91
N ARG A 91 28.77 1.24 7.73
CA ARG A 91 29.53 0.73 6.59
C ARG A 91 30.14 1.81 5.71
N ARG A 92 29.51 2.99 5.66
CA ARG A 92 29.92 4.12 4.81
C ARG A 92 29.98 3.77 3.32
N ASP A 93 29.08 2.88 2.86
CA ASP A 93 28.98 2.52 1.45
C ASP A 93 27.66 3.04 0.85
N VAL A 94 27.79 3.90 -0.18
CA VAL A 94 26.64 4.51 -0.86
C VAL A 94 25.92 3.52 -1.80
N TYR A 95 26.64 2.50 -2.30
CA TYR A 95 26.01 1.49 -3.16
C TYR A 95 25.03 0.65 -2.35
N ASP A 96 25.42 0.19 -1.16
CA ASP A 96 24.55 -0.55 -0.25
C ASP A 96 23.33 0.29 0.15
N LEU A 97 23.55 1.57 0.51
CA LEU A 97 22.46 2.51 0.83
C LEU A 97 21.47 2.63 -0.32
N HIS A 98 21.97 2.82 -1.54
CA HIS A 98 21.14 3.04 -2.72
C HIS A 98 20.34 1.80 -3.09
N GLN A 99 20.97 0.63 -3.10
CA GLN A 99 20.33 -0.64 -3.38
C GLN A 99 19.24 -0.96 -2.35
N ALA A 100 19.53 -0.78 -1.05
CA ALA A 100 18.56 -1.01 0.01
C ALA A 100 17.37 -0.05 -0.08
N ALA A 101 17.62 1.25 -0.38
CA ALA A 101 16.56 2.23 -0.56
C ALA A 101 15.68 1.93 -1.78
N LEU A 102 16.28 1.57 -2.92
CA LEU A 102 15.53 1.15 -4.10
C LEU A 102 14.70 -0.11 -3.82
N GLY A 103 15.30 -1.14 -3.21
CA GLY A 103 14.61 -2.37 -2.86
C GLY A 103 13.40 -2.13 -1.97
N LEU A 104 13.54 -1.28 -0.95
CA LEU A 104 12.43 -0.88 -0.07
C LEU A 104 11.32 -0.20 -0.86
N LEU A 105 11.64 0.80 -1.69
CA LEU A 105 10.65 1.56 -2.45
C LEU A 105 9.94 0.68 -3.48
N PHE A 106 10.66 -0.18 -4.20
CA PHE A 106 10.07 -1.14 -5.14
C PHE A 106 9.14 -2.11 -4.43
N SER A 107 9.56 -2.69 -3.30
CA SER A 107 8.75 -3.62 -2.52
C SER A 107 7.42 -2.99 -2.10
N VAL A 108 7.46 -1.80 -1.52
CA VAL A 108 6.26 -1.08 -1.06
C VAL A 108 5.34 -0.72 -2.22
N LEU A 109 5.88 -0.14 -3.30
CA LEU A 109 5.07 0.32 -4.44
C LEU A 109 4.47 -0.85 -5.22
N ILE A 110 5.22 -1.91 -5.49
CA ILE A 110 4.68 -3.08 -6.20
C ILE A 110 3.56 -3.72 -5.39
N SER A 111 3.75 -3.88 -4.08
CA SER A 111 2.69 -4.45 -3.23
C SER A 111 1.48 -3.55 -3.11
N GLY A 112 1.67 -2.22 -3.04
CA GLY A 112 0.59 -1.23 -3.07
C GLY A 112 -0.23 -1.36 -4.35
N VAL A 113 0.42 -1.25 -5.50
CA VAL A 113 -0.21 -1.35 -6.83
C VAL A 113 -0.96 -2.68 -7.00
N LEU A 114 -0.36 -3.81 -6.64
CA LEU A 114 -1.02 -5.12 -6.74
C LEU A 114 -2.23 -5.21 -5.80
N THR A 115 -2.08 -4.72 -4.56
CA THR A 115 -3.14 -4.74 -3.57
C THR A 115 -4.32 -3.89 -4.02
N ASP A 116 -4.09 -2.66 -4.49
CA ASP A 116 -5.17 -1.75 -4.89
C ASP A 116 -5.78 -2.15 -6.24
N ALA A 117 -4.99 -2.66 -7.19
CA ALA A 117 -5.52 -3.25 -8.42
C ALA A 117 -6.47 -4.42 -8.15
N ILE A 118 -6.12 -5.32 -7.22
CA ILE A 118 -6.99 -6.44 -6.85
C ILE A 118 -8.23 -5.94 -6.10
N LYS A 119 -8.11 -4.96 -5.20
CA LYS A 119 -9.27 -4.37 -4.52
C LYS A 119 -10.27 -3.78 -5.51
N ASP A 120 -9.78 -3.01 -6.47
CA ASP A 120 -10.62 -2.37 -7.48
C ASP A 120 -11.28 -3.39 -8.42
N ALA A 121 -10.56 -4.46 -8.77
CA ALA A 121 -11.09 -5.53 -9.61
C ALA A 121 -12.10 -6.43 -8.90
N VAL A 122 -11.90 -6.73 -7.61
CA VAL A 122 -12.76 -7.65 -6.85
C VAL A 122 -14.01 -6.96 -6.32
N GLY A 123 -13.92 -5.70 -5.90
CA GLY A 123 -15.05 -4.92 -5.41
C GLY A 123 -15.78 -5.55 -4.22
N ARG A 124 -15.07 -6.29 -3.34
CA ARG A 124 -15.70 -7.01 -2.24
C ARG A 124 -16.23 -6.05 -1.18
N PRO A 125 -17.53 -6.15 -0.78
CA PRO A 125 -18.07 -5.33 0.30
C PRO A 125 -17.40 -5.65 1.63
N ARG A 126 -17.24 -4.63 2.47
CA ARG A 126 -16.76 -4.76 3.86
C ARG A 126 -17.86 -5.31 4.76
N PRO A 127 -17.51 -5.96 5.89
CA PRO A 127 -18.52 -6.45 6.84
C PRO A 127 -19.44 -5.37 7.42
N ASP A 128 -18.98 -4.11 7.42
CA ASP A 128 -19.73 -2.92 7.87
C ASP A 128 -20.41 -2.15 6.72
N PHE A 129 -20.53 -2.76 5.53
CA PHE A 129 -21.02 -2.11 4.31
C PHE A 129 -22.43 -1.55 4.46
N PHE A 130 -23.31 -2.21 5.20
CA PHE A 130 -24.66 -1.73 5.43
C PHE A 130 -24.70 -0.29 5.99
N TRP A 131 -23.90 -0.02 7.01
CA TRP A 131 -23.85 1.30 7.65
C TRP A 131 -23.15 2.37 6.80
N ARG A 132 -22.26 1.96 5.91
CA ARG A 132 -21.65 2.85 4.91
C ARG A 132 -22.62 3.24 3.81
N CYS A 133 -23.46 2.28 3.40
CA CYS A 133 -24.46 2.46 2.35
C CYS A 133 -25.70 3.19 2.88
N PHE A 134 -26.15 2.86 4.09
CA PHE A 134 -27.37 3.36 4.72
C PHE A 134 -27.10 3.96 6.11
N PRO A 135 -26.60 5.20 6.19
CA PRO A 135 -26.36 5.83 7.49
C PRO A 135 -27.64 6.00 8.32
N ASP A 136 -28.80 6.06 7.67
CA ASP A 136 -30.11 6.15 8.32
C ASP A 136 -30.68 4.79 8.82
N GLY A 137 -29.95 3.70 8.60
CA GLY A 137 -30.35 2.36 8.97
C GLY A 137 -31.53 1.79 8.16
N LYS A 138 -31.94 2.43 7.07
CA LYS A 138 -33.04 1.98 6.21
C LYS A 138 -32.49 1.45 4.89
N GLY A 139 -32.53 0.14 4.70
CA GLY A 139 -32.13 -0.51 3.44
C GLY A 139 -33.08 -0.14 2.30
N VAL A 140 -32.55 0.33 1.18
CA VAL A 140 -33.27 0.60 -0.05
C VAL A 140 -32.69 -0.28 -1.15
N PHE A 141 -33.55 -1.09 -1.80
CA PHE A 141 -33.15 -2.01 -2.84
C PHE A 141 -33.94 -1.75 -4.11
N HIS A 142 -33.32 -2.04 -5.24
CA HIS A 142 -33.98 -1.87 -6.52
C HIS A 142 -35.02 -2.98 -6.73
N ASN A 143 -36.27 -2.59 -7.02
CA ASN A 143 -37.42 -3.51 -7.07
C ASN A 143 -37.31 -4.65 -8.10
N VAL A 144 -36.52 -4.46 -9.16
CA VAL A 144 -36.38 -5.43 -10.25
C VAL A 144 -35.12 -6.28 -10.11
N THR A 145 -33.99 -5.63 -9.79
CA THR A 145 -32.69 -6.31 -9.72
C THR A 145 -32.33 -6.81 -8.31
N GLY A 146 -33.01 -6.29 -7.29
CA GLY A 146 -32.68 -6.60 -5.88
C GLY A 146 -31.36 -6.00 -5.42
N ASP A 147 -30.70 -5.20 -6.26
CA ASP A 147 -29.41 -4.59 -5.92
C ASP A 147 -29.57 -3.42 -4.95
N VAL A 148 -28.53 -3.18 -4.17
CA VAL A 148 -28.51 -2.11 -3.16
C VAL A 148 -28.49 -0.73 -3.81
N MET A 149 -29.33 0.19 -3.27
CA MET A 149 -29.36 1.60 -3.67
C MET A 149 -28.87 2.46 -2.51
N CYS A 150 -27.55 2.66 -2.43
CA CYS A 150 -26.94 3.41 -1.33
C CYS A 150 -27.37 4.88 -1.29
N THR A 151 -27.67 5.38 -0.09
CA THR A 151 -27.99 6.77 0.19
C THR A 151 -26.88 7.55 0.91
N GLY A 152 -25.81 6.85 1.28
CA GLY A 152 -24.67 7.40 2.00
C GLY A 152 -23.74 8.25 1.12
N VAL A 153 -22.65 8.72 1.72
CA VAL A 153 -21.62 9.52 1.04
C VAL A 153 -20.82 8.66 0.08
N SER A 154 -20.68 9.08 -1.17
CA SER A 154 -20.02 8.32 -2.25
C SER A 154 -18.61 7.83 -1.89
N SER A 155 -17.78 8.68 -1.24
CA SER A 155 -16.43 8.30 -0.82
C SER A 155 -16.41 7.18 0.22
N ILE A 156 -17.39 7.17 1.13
CA ILE A 156 -17.54 6.13 2.17
C ILE A 156 -18.03 4.81 1.55
N ILE A 157 -18.93 4.90 0.56
CA ILE A 157 -19.44 3.75 -0.19
C ILE A 157 -18.30 3.14 -1.01
N LYS A 158 -17.52 3.97 -1.71
CA LYS A 158 -16.33 3.56 -2.46
C LYS A 158 -15.37 2.73 -1.59
N GLU A 159 -15.02 3.24 -0.41
CA GLU A 159 -14.20 2.52 0.56
C GLU A 159 -14.89 1.23 1.07
N GLY A 160 -16.19 1.21 1.11
CA GLY A 160 -17.01 0.04 1.45
C GLY A 160 -16.83 -1.15 0.52
N HIS A 161 -16.46 -0.93 -0.75
CA HIS A 161 -16.19 -1.98 -1.75
C HIS A 161 -14.72 -2.45 -1.76
N LYS A 162 -13.83 -1.88 -0.96
CA LYS A 162 -12.39 -2.20 -0.91
C LYS A 162 -12.02 -3.09 0.29
N SER A 163 -12.72 -4.24 0.47
CA SER A 163 -12.48 -5.14 1.61
C SER A 163 -11.31 -6.09 1.42
N PHE A 164 -11.02 -6.54 0.21
CA PHE A 164 -10.03 -7.58 -0.05
C PHE A 164 -9.14 -7.20 -1.25
N PRO A 165 -7.83 -7.44 -1.17
CA PRO A 165 -7.05 -7.89 -0.02
C PRO A 165 -6.83 -6.80 1.04
N SER A 166 -6.34 -7.20 2.24
CA SER A 166 -6.05 -6.25 3.32
C SER A 166 -4.78 -5.45 3.04
N GLY A 167 -4.91 -4.12 2.96
CA GLY A 167 -3.76 -3.23 2.78
C GLY A 167 -2.78 -3.25 3.96
N HIS A 168 -3.28 -3.35 5.20
CA HIS A 168 -2.46 -3.46 6.40
C HIS A 168 -1.56 -4.70 6.35
N THR A 169 -2.13 -5.87 6.05
CA THR A 169 -1.38 -7.11 5.95
C THR A 169 -0.34 -7.09 4.82
N SER A 170 -0.67 -6.49 3.68
CA SER A 170 0.28 -6.35 2.57
C SER A 170 1.49 -5.49 2.95
N CYS A 171 1.28 -4.42 3.71
CA CYS A 171 2.36 -3.57 4.21
C CYS A 171 3.22 -4.25 5.29
N GLU A 172 2.63 -5.02 6.19
CA GLU A 172 3.37 -5.77 7.23
C GLU A 172 4.25 -6.86 6.62
N TYR A 173 3.79 -7.54 5.58
CA TYR A 173 4.58 -8.55 4.88
C TYR A 173 5.83 -7.94 4.24
N ASN A 174 5.72 -6.76 3.63
CA ASN A 174 6.86 -6.04 3.07
C ASN A 174 7.90 -5.67 4.14
N LEU A 175 7.45 -5.25 5.31
CA LEU A 175 8.33 -4.93 6.42
C LEU A 175 9.19 -6.14 6.81
N SER A 176 8.56 -7.31 6.99
CA SER A 176 9.27 -8.54 7.39
C SER A 176 10.28 -8.99 6.34
N THR A 177 9.94 -8.91 5.06
CA THR A 177 10.82 -9.30 3.94
C THR A 177 12.03 -8.37 3.83
N THR A 178 11.85 -7.06 4.02
CA THR A 178 12.94 -6.09 3.99
C THR A 178 13.93 -6.31 5.14
N TYR A 179 13.46 -6.67 6.34
CA TYR A 179 14.35 -7.01 7.46
C TYR A 179 15.18 -8.27 7.19
N ILE A 180 14.59 -9.31 6.61
CA ILE A 180 15.29 -10.57 6.29
C ILE A 180 16.37 -10.36 5.23
N SER A 181 16.13 -9.50 4.24
CA SER A 181 17.10 -9.22 3.18
C SER A 181 18.20 -8.24 3.60
N ALA A 182 18.05 -7.52 4.70
CA ALA A 182 19.04 -6.60 5.24
C ALA A 182 20.01 -7.23 6.27
N LEU A 183 19.74 -8.46 6.75
CA LEU A 183 20.59 -9.27 7.62
C LEU A 183 21.53 -10.16 6.82
#